data_7fd145402d452dfdac11cf2f521149b6
#
_entry.id   7fd145402d452dfdac11cf2f521149b6
#
_cell.length_a   1.000
_cell.length_b   1.000
_cell.length_c   1.000
_cell.angle_alpha   90.00
_cell.angle_beta   90.00
_cell.angle_gamma   90.00
#
_symmetry.space_group_name_H-M   'P 1'
#
loop_
_entity.id
_entity.type
_entity.pdbx_description
1 polymer ?
#
loop_
_entity_poly.entity_id
_entity_poly.type
_entity_poly.pdbx_seq_one_letter_code
_entity_poly.pdbx_strand_id
1 'polypeptide(L)'
;RYLEALLAEKGRNTEDVWRNIMLNQGSVQHLDFLSDREKEVFKTFKEISQHEIILQASIRQKFIDQGQSLNINIPPGLSVKEVNALLIEAWRLGVKGLYYQRSQSISKELLSNIVSCRSCES
;
A
#
# COMPACT_ATOMS: atom_id res chain seq x y z
N ARG A 1 11.80 -5.03 11.41
CA ARG A 1 12.00 -4.89 12.86
C ARG A 1 10.69 -5.02 13.65
N TYR A 2 9.69 -4.14 13.48
CA TYR A 2 8.44 -4.22 14.27
C TYR A 2 7.59 -5.46 13.92
N LEU A 3 7.39 -5.74 12.63
CA LEU A 3 6.69 -6.94 12.18
C LEU A 3 7.43 -8.23 12.62
N GLU A 4 8.75 -8.23 12.54
CA GLU A 4 9.59 -9.34 13.00
C GLU A 4 9.39 -9.62 14.49
N ALA A 5 9.37 -8.57 15.33
CA ALA A 5 9.11 -8.70 16.76
C ALA A 5 7.72 -9.29 17.03
N LEU A 6 6.69 -8.81 16.33
CA LEU A 6 5.33 -9.35 16.43
C LEU A 6 5.25 -10.82 16.00
N LEU A 7 5.90 -11.18 14.90
CA LEU A 7 5.94 -12.58 14.44
C LEU A 7 6.68 -13.47 15.43
N ALA A 8 7.77 -12.97 16.05
CA ALA A 8 8.50 -13.72 17.10
C ALA A 8 7.64 -13.91 18.34
N GLU A 9 6.93 -12.88 18.81
CA GLU A 9 5.98 -12.96 19.93
C GLU A 9 4.90 -14.03 19.70
N LYS A 10 4.41 -14.13 18.47
CA LYS A 10 3.42 -15.15 18.07
C LYS A 10 4.02 -16.53 17.76
N GLY A 11 5.33 -16.70 17.86
CA GLY A 11 6.01 -17.95 17.48
C GLY A 11 5.94 -18.26 15.99
N ARG A 12 5.78 -17.23 15.15
CA ARG A 12 5.61 -17.33 13.69
C ARG A 12 6.75 -16.68 12.90
N ASN A 13 7.85 -16.31 13.52
CA ASN A 13 9.01 -15.73 12.85
C ASN A 13 9.84 -16.82 12.14
N THR A 14 9.28 -17.38 11.07
CA THR A 14 9.88 -18.45 10.28
C THR A 14 10.17 -17.99 8.84
N GLU A 15 11.13 -18.66 8.19
CA GLU A 15 11.47 -18.38 6.79
C GLU A 15 10.27 -18.56 5.85
N ASP A 16 9.43 -19.55 6.10
CA ASP A 16 8.22 -19.79 5.28
C ASP A 16 7.22 -18.65 5.37
N VAL A 17 7.00 -18.08 6.57
CA VAL A 17 6.12 -16.92 6.74
C VAL A 17 6.68 -15.71 6.01
N TRP A 18 7.98 -15.47 6.10
CA TRP A 18 8.63 -14.38 5.37
C TRP A 18 8.56 -14.57 3.86
N ARG A 19 8.80 -15.79 3.37
CA ARG A 19 8.64 -16.12 1.95
C ARG A 19 7.22 -15.85 1.47
N ASN A 20 6.21 -16.26 2.26
CA ASN A 20 4.80 -16.04 1.96
C ASN A 20 4.48 -14.54 1.89
N ILE A 21 4.94 -13.73 2.85
CA ILE A 21 4.80 -12.27 2.83
C ILE A 21 5.43 -11.66 1.56
N MET A 22 6.63 -12.13 1.18
CA MET A 22 7.31 -11.65 -0.03
C MET A 22 6.54 -12.01 -1.31
N LEU A 23 6.02 -13.22 -1.42
CA LEU A 23 5.18 -13.66 -2.55
C LEU A 23 3.90 -12.81 -2.67
N ASN A 24 3.36 -12.35 -1.55
CA ASN A 24 2.22 -11.45 -1.49
C ASN A 24 2.62 -9.96 -1.52
N GLN A 25 3.76 -9.61 -2.13
CA GLN A 25 4.24 -8.23 -2.32
C GLN A 25 4.42 -7.44 -1.01
N GLY A 26 4.70 -8.10 0.08
CA GLY A 26 4.87 -7.51 1.41
C GLY A 26 3.58 -7.39 2.22
N SER A 27 2.44 -7.82 1.68
CA SER A 27 1.16 -7.82 2.39
C SER A 27 1.14 -8.86 3.51
N VAL A 28 0.51 -8.51 4.62
CA VAL A 28 0.23 -9.40 5.76
C VAL A 28 -1.27 -9.70 5.89
N GLN A 29 -2.11 -9.18 4.98
CA GLN A 29 -3.56 -9.23 5.11
C GLN A 29 -4.12 -10.66 5.05
N HIS A 30 -3.43 -11.58 4.39
CA HIS A 30 -3.79 -12.99 4.25
C HIS A 30 -3.38 -13.87 5.44
N LEU A 31 -2.63 -13.33 6.42
CA LEU A 31 -2.14 -14.10 7.57
C LEU A 31 -3.23 -14.21 8.65
N ASP A 32 -3.81 -15.40 8.80
CA ASP A 32 -4.95 -15.65 9.69
C ASP A 32 -4.63 -15.49 11.19
N PHE A 33 -3.36 -15.65 11.56
CA PHE A 33 -2.91 -15.53 12.94
C PHE A 33 -2.69 -14.08 13.41
N LEU A 34 -2.84 -13.10 12.51
CA LEU A 34 -2.83 -11.67 12.85
C LEU A 34 -4.25 -11.16 13.05
N SER A 35 -4.45 -10.40 14.13
CA SER A 35 -5.71 -9.67 14.35
C SER A 35 -5.91 -8.57 13.32
N ASP A 36 -7.16 -8.12 13.14
CA ASP A 36 -7.49 -7.04 12.20
C ASP A 36 -6.73 -5.75 12.51
N ARG A 37 -6.55 -5.44 13.81
CA ARG A 37 -5.76 -4.28 14.24
C ARG A 37 -4.28 -4.39 13.86
N GLU A 38 -3.69 -5.56 13.97
CA GLU A 38 -2.31 -5.80 13.56
C GLU A 38 -2.17 -5.70 12.04
N LYS A 39 -3.10 -6.27 11.29
CA LYS A 39 -3.17 -6.13 9.83
C LYS A 39 -3.28 -4.68 9.38
N GLU A 40 -4.10 -3.87 10.06
CA GLU A 40 -4.21 -2.42 9.78
C GLU A 40 -2.88 -1.67 9.98
N VAL A 41 -2.12 -2.00 11.03
CA VAL A 41 -0.82 -1.36 11.32
C VAL A 41 0.23 -1.69 10.25
N PHE A 42 0.19 -2.89 9.68
CA PHE A 42 1.19 -3.38 8.72
C PHE A 42 0.69 -3.35 7.27
N LYS A 43 -0.30 -2.51 6.96
CA LYS A 43 -0.71 -2.25 5.57
C LYS A 43 0.47 -1.75 4.74
N THR A 44 0.60 -2.29 3.55
CA THR A 44 1.51 -1.76 2.52
C THR A 44 0.97 -0.44 1.98
N PHE A 45 1.84 0.35 1.33
CA PHE A 45 1.42 1.63 0.70
C PHE A 45 0.26 1.46 -0.31
N LYS A 46 0.15 0.29 -0.95
CA LYS A 46 -0.94 -0.01 -1.89
C LYS A 46 -2.28 -0.27 -1.20
N GLU A 47 -2.23 -0.74 0.03
CA GLU A 47 -3.42 -1.09 0.83
C GLU A 47 -3.94 0.08 1.65
N ILE A 48 -3.12 1.14 1.79
CA ILE A 48 -3.54 2.38 2.45
C ILE A 48 -4.42 3.18 1.48
N SER A 49 -5.54 3.70 1.99
CA SER A 49 -6.41 4.60 1.21
C SER A 49 -5.64 5.84 0.74
N GLN A 50 -5.73 6.16 -0.53
CA GLN A 50 -5.08 7.35 -1.08
C GLN A 50 -5.70 8.65 -0.55
N HIS A 51 -6.96 8.64 -0.15
CA HIS A 51 -7.61 9.74 0.59
C HIS A 51 -6.88 10.02 1.91
N GLU A 52 -6.52 8.97 2.67
CA GLU A 52 -5.77 9.12 3.92
C GLU A 52 -4.37 9.72 3.68
N ILE A 53 -3.70 9.30 2.62
CA ILE A 53 -2.40 9.85 2.22
C ILE A 53 -2.51 11.35 1.90
N ILE A 54 -3.54 11.74 1.15
CA ILE A 54 -3.82 13.14 0.79
C ILE A 54 -4.19 13.94 2.06
N LEU A 55 -5.04 13.40 2.93
CA LEU A 55 -5.44 14.04 4.19
C LEU A 55 -4.24 14.30 5.09
N GLN A 56 -3.38 13.31 5.31
CA GLN A 56 -2.15 13.47 6.08
C GLN A 56 -1.21 14.53 5.47
N ALA A 57 -1.09 14.55 4.15
CA ALA A 57 -0.30 15.56 3.46
C ALA A 57 -0.88 16.97 3.64
N SER A 58 -2.20 17.11 3.58
CA SER A 58 -2.88 18.40 3.78
C SER A 58 -2.68 18.97 5.18
N ILE A 59 -2.71 18.10 6.20
CA ILE A 59 -2.45 18.51 7.58
C ILE A 59 -1.02 19.04 7.74
N ARG A 60 -0.03 18.30 7.17
CA ARG A 60 1.37 18.74 7.20
C ARG A 60 1.61 20.02 6.39
N GLN A 61 0.89 20.20 5.28
CA GLN A 61 1.07 21.33 4.37
C GLN A 61 0.88 22.69 5.06
N LYS A 62 0.09 22.74 6.14
CA LYS A 62 -0.13 23.97 6.93
C LYS A 62 1.15 24.46 7.63
N PHE A 63 2.13 23.58 7.81
CA PHE A 63 3.39 23.85 8.52
C PHE A 63 4.61 23.80 7.58
N ILE A 64 4.39 23.71 6.27
CA ILE A 64 5.45 23.58 5.27
C ILE A 64 5.25 24.64 4.19
N ASP A 65 6.25 25.50 3.98
CA ASP A 65 6.20 26.55 2.93
C ASP A 65 6.39 25.94 1.54
N GLN A 66 7.16 24.90 1.40
CA GLN A 66 7.43 24.19 0.16
C GLN A 66 6.32 23.19 -0.20
N GLY A 67 6.34 22.69 -1.44
CA GLY A 67 5.56 21.52 -1.82
C GLY A 67 6.10 20.24 -1.17
N GLN A 68 5.24 19.23 -1.04
CA GLN A 68 5.62 17.90 -0.57
C GLN A 68 5.81 16.97 -1.78
N SER A 69 6.86 16.13 -1.78
CA SER A 69 7.04 15.07 -2.78
C SER A 69 6.07 13.92 -2.51
N LEU A 70 4.77 14.20 -2.65
CA LEU A 70 3.70 13.26 -2.35
C LEU A 70 3.46 12.31 -3.51
N ASN A 71 3.75 11.04 -3.31
CA ASN A 71 3.39 9.98 -4.24
C ASN A 71 2.01 9.45 -3.91
N ILE A 72 1.19 9.20 -4.93
CA ILE A 72 -0.07 8.47 -4.81
C ILE A 72 -0.01 7.19 -5.63
N ASN A 73 -0.71 6.17 -5.17
CA ASN A 73 -0.86 4.91 -5.87
C ASN A 73 -2.25 4.82 -6.47
N ILE A 74 -2.32 4.61 -7.79
CA ILE A 74 -3.58 4.46 -8.52
C ILE A 74 -3.74 2.98 -8.81
N PRO A 75 -4.68 2.28 -8.12
CA PRO A 75 -4.95 0.88 -8.40
C PRO A 75 -5.34 0.67 -9.86
N PRO A 76 -4.96 -0.47 -10.47
CA PRO A 76 -5.44 -0.82 -11.80
C PRO A 76 -6.97 -0.95 -11.79
N GLY A 77 -7.61 -0.39 -12.80
CA GLY A 77 -9.06 -0.40 -12.92
C GLY A 77 -9.79 0.81 -12.32
N LEU A 78 -9.09 1.73 -11.65
CA LEU A 78 -9.70 2.99 -11.25
C LEU A 78 -10.14 3.78 -12.50
N SER A 79 -11.38 4.26 -12.49
CA SER A 79 -11.87 5.09 -13.59
C SER A 79 -11.18 6.47 -13.60
N VAL A 80 -11.13 7.10 -14.77
CA VAL A 80 -10.61 8.47 -14.92
C VAL A 80 -11.34 9.45 -13.98
N LYS A 81 -12.63 9.22 -13.75
CA LYS A 81 -13.44 10.04 -12.83
C LYS A 81 -12.95 9.93 -11.39
N GLU A 82 -12.63 8.73 -10.92
CA GLU A 82 -12.11 8.49 -9.56
C GLU A 82 -10.71 9.07 -9.39
N VAL A 83 -9.83 8.89 -10.39
CA VAL A 83 -8.51 9.53 -10.39
C VAL A 83 -8.64 11.04 -10.30
N ASN A 84 -9.51 11.63 -11.12
CA ASN A 84 -9.75 13.07 -11.10
C ASN A 84 -10.34 13.56 -9.77
N ALA A 85 -11.20 12.76 -9.12
CA ALA A 85 -11.73 13.07 -7.80
C ALA A 85 -10.61 13.17 -6.73
N LEU A 86 -9.63 12.24 -6.75
CA LEU A 86 -8.46 12.31 -5.86
C LEU A 86 -7.62 13.58 -6.09
N LEU A 87 -7.41 13.96 -7.34
CA LEU A 87 -6.65 15.17 -7.68
C LEU A 87 -7.37 16.45 -7.21
N ILE A 88 -8.69 16.51 -7.42
CA ILE A 88 -9.53 17.64 -6.97
C ILE A 88 -9.55 17.70 -5.44
N GLU A 89 -9.61 16.55 -4.76
CA GLU A 89 -9.56 16.47 -3.30
C GLU A 89 -8.23 17.02 -2.76
N ALA A 90 -7.10 16.59 -3.32
CA ALA A 90 -5.78 17.10 -2.95
C ALA A 90 -5.70 18.63 -3.10
N TRP A 91 -6.22 19.16 -4.20
CA TRP A 91 -6.29 20.61 -4.44
C TRP A 91 -7.17 21.31 -3.43
N ARG A 92 -8.39 20.81 -3.17
CA ARG A 92 -9.33 21.39 -2.20
C ARG A 92 -8.79 21.42 -0.78
N LEU A 93 -8.00 20.39 -0.42
CA LEU A 93 -7.35 20.28 0.89
C LEU A 93 -6.06 21.11 0.99
N GLY A 94 -5.69 21.86 -0.06
CA GLY A 94 -4.54 22.76 -0.05
C GLY A 94 -3.19 22.07 -0.24
N VAL A 95 -3.16 20.85 -0.74
CA VAL A 95 -1.90 20.17 -1.12
C VAL A 95 -1.32 20.89 -2.34
N LYS A 96 -0.11 21.43 -2.24
CA LYS A 96 0.50 22.28 -3.27
C LYS A 96 0.91 21.53 -4.54
N GLY A 97 1.10 20.22 -4.46
CA GLY A 97 1.45 19.39 -5.61
C GLY A 97 1.52 17.92 -5.27
N LEU A 98 1.34 17.09 -6.30
CA LEU A 98 1.54 15.65 -6.28
C LEU A 98 2.77 15.34 -7.14
N TYR A 99 3.60 14.38 -6.70
CA TYR A 99 4.85 14.07 -7.39
C TYR A 99 4.65 12.93 -8.39
N TYR A 100 4.64 11.67 -7.93
CA TYR A 100 4.40 10.53 -8.81
C TYR A 100 3.00 9.95 -8.60
N GLN A 101 2.34 9.66 -9.72
CA GLN A 101 1.15 8.83 -9.76
C GLN A 101 1.59 7.44 -10.24
N ARG A 102 1.70 6.50 -9.30
CA ARG A 102 2.12 5.14 -9.61
C ARG A 102 0.90 4.29 -9.91
N SER A 103 0.84 3.74 -11.12
CA SER A 103 -0.13 2.71 -11.48
C SER A 103 0.60 1.42 -11.87
N GLN A 104 0.03 0.27 -11.55
CA GLN A 104 0.49 -1.00 -12.09
C GLN A 104 -0.31 -1.30 -13.36
N SER A 105 0.38 -1.80 -14.41
CA SER A 105 -0.34 -2.30 -15.57
C SER A 105 -1.02 -3.62 -15.21
N ILE A 106 -2.23 -3.84 -15.72
CA ILE A 106 -3.00 -5.09 -15.58
C ILE A 106 -2.16 -6.31 -16.00
N SER A 107 -1.31 -6.16 -17.02
CA SER A 107 -0.39 -7.21 -17.48
C SER A 107 0.64 -7.63 -16.44
N LYS A 108 1.17 -6.71 -15.61
CA LYS A 108 2.11 -7.05 -14.54
C LYS A 108 1.41 -7.78 -13.39
N GLU A 109 0.18 -7.44 -13.10
CA GLU A 109 -0.63 -8.10 -12.07
C GLU A 109 -1.00 -9.53 -12.49
N LEU A 110 -1.40 -9.72 -13.75
CA LEU A 110 -1.64 -11.05 -14.32
C LEU A 110 -0.37 -11.92 -14.32
N LEU A 111 0.78 -11.37 -14.69
CA LEU A 111 2.06 -12.09 -14.67
C LEU A 111 2.49 -12.45 -13.23
N SER A 112 2.31 -11.58 -12.25
CA SER A 112 2.63 -11.90 -10.86
C SER A 112 1.75 -13.02 -10.30
N ASN A 113 0.46 -13.04 -10.67
CA ASN A 113 -0.47 -14.09 -10.29
C ASN A 113 -0.14 -15.45 -10.96
N ILE A 114 0.30 -15.44 -12.22
CA ILE A 114 0.72 -16.66 -12.93
C ILE A 114 2.01 -17.23 -12.32
N VAL A 115 2.96 -16.38 -11.95
CA VAL A 115 4.23 -16.81 -11.34
C VAL A 115 3.99 -17.35 -9.92
N SER A 116 3.09 -16.75 -9.14
CA SER A 116 2.72 -17.26 -7.82
C SER A 116 2.01 -18.61 -7.89
N CYS A 117 1.12 -18.83 -8.87
CA CYS A 117 0.48 -20.14 -9.09
C CYS A 117 1.47 -21.25 -9.44
N ARG A 118 2.52 -20.97 -10.25
CA ARG A 118 3.53 -21.97 -10.62
C ARG A 118 4.45 -22.38 -9.46
N SER A 119 4.64 -21.54 -8.46
CA SER A 119 5.45 -21.87 -7.28
C SER A 119 4.71 -22.72 -6.25
N CYS A 120 3.40 -22.94 -6.38
CA CYS A 120 2.60 -23.81 -5.51
C CYS A 120 2.51 -25.27 -6.01
N GLU A 121 3.00 -25.55 -7.22
CA GLU A 121 2.96 -26.90 -7.83
C GLU A 121 4.31 -27.66 -7.81
N SER A 122 5.27 -27.21 -6.98
CA SER A 122 6.60 -27.85 -6.86
C SER A 122 6.80 -28.44 -5.48
#